data_0415e770d4fc6028f022fa02423f6358
#
_entry.id   0415e770d4fc6028f022fa02423f6358
#
_cell.length_a   1.000
_cell.length_b   1.000
_cell.length_c   1.000
_cell.angle_alpha   90.00
_cell.angle_beta   90.00
_cell.angle_gamma   90.00
#
_symmetry.space_group_name_H-M   'P 1'
#
loop_
_entity.id
_entity.type
_entity.pdbx_description
1 polymer ?
#
loop_
_entity_poly.entity_id
_entity_poly.type
_entity_poly.pdbx_seq_one_letter_code
_entity_poly.pdbx_strand_id
1 'polypeptide(L)'
;MLRTLVGTRSKLQTLNYKCEYCGKLFAKEKTLVVHICEQKRRHMSKSEKHVQAGLLTYQRFYELTQKAKQAKTFDEFASSPYYTAFVKFGSFLVNTNPIYPERFIDFVIKSGIKLDHWCRDELYDTYISELIKIEPADGAIQRTIKTMMDWAESNSAPWEHYFQYVNLNRATHDIKEGLISPWMVLNSKSGKEMLKRMNDEQLEIVGPIIDPNYWSRRFKSLPADVELVKDVIKEAKIL
;
A
#
# COMPACT_ATOMS: atom_id res chain seq x y z
N MET A 1 -59.18 28.55 -59.60
CA MET A 1 -58.10 29.05 -58.75
C MET A 1 -57.98 28.12 -57.53
N LEU A 2 -57.08 27.13 -57.59
CA LEU A 2 -56.79 26.24 -56.49
C LEU A 2 -55.55 26.78 -55.72
N ARG A 3 -55.72 27.20 -54.44
CA ARG A 3 -54.59 27.59 -53.57
C ARG A 3 -54.02 26.31 -52.92
N THR A 4 -52.83 25.94 -53.28
CA THR A 4 -52.01 24.92 -52.68
C THR A 4 -51.54 25.40 -51.31
N LEU A 5 -52.04 24.77 -50.24
CA LEU A 5 -51.50 24.98 -48.88
C LEU A 5 -50.16 24.20 -48.75
N VAL A 6 -49.06 24.93 -48.72
CA VAL A 6 -47.73 24.41 -48.39
C VAL A 6 -47.70 24.21 -46.86
N GLY A 7 -47.82 22.96 -46.42
CA GLY A 7 -47.64 22.60 -45.01
C GLY A 7 -46.17 22.76 -44.59
N THR A 8 -45.90 23.73 -43.75
CA THR A 8 -44.64 23.85 -43.04
C THR A 8 -44.46 22.69 -42.07
N ARG A 9 -43.65 21.70 -42.43
CA ARG A 9 -43.14 20.70 -41.50
C ARG A 9 -42.28 21.42 -40.43
N SER A 10 -42.86 21.61 -39.24
CA SER A 10 -42.10 22.01 -38.08
C SER A 10 -41.04 20.91 -37.80
N LYS A 11 -39.77 21.32 -37.87
CA LYS A 11 -38.66 20.50 -37.36
C LYS A 11 -38.89 20.31 -35.87
N LEU A 12 -39.38 19.11 -35.48
CA LEU A 12 -39.32 18.69 -34.11
C LEU A 12 -37.87 18.74 -33.68
N GLN A 13 -37.54 19.64 -32.79
CA GLN A 13 -36.26 19.59 -32.08
C GLN A 13 -36.18 18.28 -31.35
N THR A 14 -35.37 17.35 -31.85
CA THR A 14 -35.05 16.13 -31.14
C THR A 14 -34.27 16.51 -29.90
N LEU A 15 -34.93 16.50 -28.75
CA LEU A 15 -34.28 16.64 -27.44
C LEU A 15 -33.27 15.47 -27.32
N ASN A 16 -31.98 15.80 -27.42
CA ASN A 16 -30.91 14.82 -27.22
C ASN A 16 -30.46 14.87 -25.78
N TYR A 17 -30.60 13.74 -25.08
CA TYR A 17 -30.17 13.54 -23.70
C TYR A 17 -28.70 13.15 -23.69
N LYS A 18 -27.84 14.01 -23.13
CA LYS A 18 -26.38 13.83 -23.12
C LYS A 18 -25.92 13.17 -21.83
N CYS A 19 -25.10 12.11 -21.93
CA CYS A 19 -24.42 11.56 -20.76
C CYS A 19 -23.32 12.53 -20.26
N GLU A 20 -23.39 12.92 -19.01
CA GLU A 20 -22.42 13.82 -18.37
C GLU A 20 -21.00 13.26 -18.35
N TYR A 21 -20.88 11.94 -18.26
CA TYR A 21 -19.58 11.24 -18.14
C TYR A 21 -18.89 10.98 -19.47
N CYS A 22 -19.60 10.49 -20.48
CA CYS A 22 -18.98 10.10 -21.76
C CYS A 22 -19.37 10.98 -22.94
N GLY A 23 -20.27 11.95 -22.73
CA GLY A 23 -20.74 12.88 -23.78
C GLY A 23 -21.67 12.26 -24.84
N LYS A 24 -21.98 10.94 -24.76
CA LYS A 24 -22.86 10.27 -25.74
C LYS A 24 -24.28 10.82 -25.68
N LEU A 25 -24.87 11.07 -26.85
CA LEU A 25 -26.24 11.58 -27.01
C LEU A 25 -27.22 10.43 -27.18
N PHE A 26 -28.40 10.55 -26.56
CA PHE A 26 -29.51 9.59 -26.60
C PHE A 26 -30.80 10.29 -27.02
N ALA A 27 -31.59 9.62 -27.84
CA ALA A 27 -32.88 10.14 -28.30
C ALA A 27 -33.97 10.04 -27.22
N LYS A 28 -33.79 9.20 -26.18
CA LYS A 28 -34.77 8.98 -25.12
C LYS A 28 -34.10 9.08 -23.76
N GLU A 29 -34.76 9.77 -22.82
CA GLU A 29 -34.29 9.90 -21.44
C GLU A 29 -34.14 8.55 -20.73
N LYS A 30 -35.13 7.64 -20.90
CA LYS A 30 -35.08 6.29 -20.34
C LYS A 30 -33.82 5.53 -20.75
N THR A 31 -33.32 5.74 -21.98
CA THR A 31 -32.07 5.11 -22.44
C THR A 31 -30.85 5.72 -21.78
N LEU A 32 -30.86 7.03 -21.52
CA LEU A 32 -29.77 7.68 -20.75
C LEU A 32 -29.75 7.21 -19.30
N VAL A 33 -30.90 7.08 -18.64
CA VAL A 33 -31.00 6.64 -17.23
C VAL A 33 -30.36 5.28 -17.02
N VAL A 34 -30.62 4.32 -17.92
CA VAL A 34 -30.05 2.96 -17.84
C VAL A 34 -28.64 2.85 -18.45
N HIS A 35 -28.12 3.93 -19.05
CA HIS A 35 -26.81 3.94 -19.66
C HIS A 35 -25.70 3.91 -18.61
N ILE A 36 -24.87 2.85 -18.62
CA ILE A 36 -23.68 2.71 -17.79
C ILE A 36 -22.47 2.63 -18.73
N CYS A 37 -21.78 3.76 -18.88
CA CYS A 37 -20.50 3.78 -19.59
C CYS A 37 -19.31 3.58 -18.63
N GLU A 38 -18.15 3.36 -19.19
CA GLU A 38 -16.90 3.18 -18.45
C GLU A 38 -16.63 4.36 -17.50
N GLN A 39 -16.77 5.59 -17.98
CA GLN A 39 -16.57 6.79 -17.18
C GLN A 39 -17.55 6.88 -16.01
N LYS A 40 -18.83 6.55 -16.22
CA LYS A 40 -19.85 6.51 -15.15
C LYS A 40 -19.48 5.46 -14.09
N ARG A 41 -19.04 4.25 -14.52
CA ARG A 41 -18.56 3.21 -13.58
C ARG A 41 -17.40 3.69 -12.72
N ARG A 42 -16.38 4.32 -13.32
CA ARG A 42 -15.25 4.88 -12.61
C ARG A 42 -15.66 5.91 -11.56
N HIS A 43 -16.64 6.77 -11.86
CA HIS A 43 -17.16 7.74 -10.90
C HIS A 43 -18.00 7.08 -9.79
N MET A 44 -18.76 6.05 -10.10
CA MET A 44 -19.51 5.30 -9.09
C MET A 44 -18.59 4.60 -8.08
N SER A 45 -17.43 4.13 -8.52
CA SER A 45 -16.42 3.47 -7.67
C SER A 45 -15.52 4.47 -6.92
N LYS A 46 -15.73 5.78 -7.04
CA LYS A 46 -14.85 6.82 -6.48
C LYS A 46 -14.53 6.62 -4.99
N SER A 47 -15.49 6.17 -4.18
CA SER A 47 -15.33 6.00 -2.73
C SER A 47 -14.69 4.68 -2.32
N GLU A 48 -14.42 3.78 -3.25
CA GLU A 48 -13.82 2.49 -2.94
C GLU A 48 -12.34 2.66 -2.53
N LYS A 49 -11.92 1.95 -1.48
CA LYS A 49 -10.56 2.09 -0.90
C LYS A 49 -9.45 1.96 -1.94
N HIS A 50 -9.54 0.97 -2.80
CA HIS A 50 -8.54 0.74 -3.84
C HIS A 50 -8.53 1.83 -4.92
N VAL A 51 -9.68 2.45 -5.21
CA VAL A 51 -9.75 3.59 -6.14
C VAL A 51 -9.13 4.84 -5.52
N GLN A 52 -9.36 5.07 -4.23
CA GLN A 52 -8.74 6.17 -3.49
C GLN A 52 -7.22 6.00 -3.37
N ALA A 53 -6.74 4.79 -3.08
CA ALA A 53 -5.31 4.47 -3.07
C ALA A 53 -4.68 4.67 -4.47
N GLY A 54 -5.39 4.28 -5.53
CA GLY A 54 -4.98 4.53 -6.92
C GLY A 54 -4.92 6.02 -7.26
N LEU A 55 -5.89 6.83 -6.81
CA LEU A 55 -5.89 8.28 -6.97
C LEU A 55 -4.71 8.93 -6.25
N LEU A 56 -4.47 8.56 -4.98
CA LEU A 56 -3.33 9.05 -4.21
C LEU A 56 -2.01 8.78 -4.94
N THR A 57 -1.85 7.55 -5.43
CA THR A 57 -0.66 7.15 -6.19
C THR A 57 -0.53 7.94 -7.50
N TYR A 58 -1.64 8.14 -8.22
CA TYR A 58 -1.68 8.95 -9.44
C TYR A 58 -1.25 10.40 -9.18
N GLN A 59 -1.77 11.01 -8.13
CA GLN A 59 -1.40 12.37 -7.72
C GLN A 59 0.09 12.46 -7.38
N ARG A 60 0.59 11.51 -6.59
CA ARG A 60 2.00 11.45 -6.19
C ARG A 60 2.93 11.21 -7.37
N PHE A 61 2.52 10.38 -8.33
CA PHE A 61 3.27 10.15 -9.57
C PHE A 61 3.47 11.47 -10.35
N TYR A 62 2.42 12.26 -10.55
CA TYR A 62 2.52 13.52 -11.27
C TYR A 62 3.30 14.59 -10.49
N GLU A 63 3.17 14.60 -9.17
CA GLU A 63 3.95 15.48 -8.31
C GLU A 63 5.46 15.21 -8.46
N LEU A 64 5.87 13.95 -8.34
CA LEU A 64 7.29 13.57 -8.36
C LEU A 64 7.91 13.60 -9.76
N THR A 65 7.17 13.20 -10.80
CA THR A 65 7.71 13.06 -12.15
C THR A 65 7.59 14.32 -12.99
N GLN A 66 6.52 15.09 -12.78
CA GLN A 66 6.21 16.27 -13.61
C GLN A 66 6.25 17.59 -12.81
N LYS A 67 6.59 17.54 -11.50
CA LYS A 67 6.61 18.70 -10.61
C LYS A 67 5.28 19.48 -10.64
N ALA A 68 4.15 18.73 -10.71
CA ALA A 68 2.83 19.32 -10.75
C ALA A 68 2.59 20.15 -9.48
N LYS A 69 2.30 21.45 -9.65
CA LYS A 69 2.06 22.39 -8.53
C LYS A 69 0.69 22.18 -7.87
N GLN A 70 -0.25 21.59 -8.58
CA GLN A 70 -1.59 21.29 -8.09
C GLN A 70 -1.85 19.80 -8.18
N ALA A 71 -2.49 19.25 -7.15
CA ALA A 71 -2.88 17.85 -7.14
C ALA A 71 -3.88 17.56 -8.26
N LYS A 72 -3.70 16.45 -8.96
CA LYS A 72 -4.61 15.97 -9.98
C LYS A 72 -5.99 15.69 -9.40
N THR A 73 -7.03 16.11 -10.11
CA THR A 73 -8.42 15.89 -9.71
C THR A 73 -8.86 14.44 -9.98
N PHE A 74 -9.97 14.03 -9.34
CA PHE A 74 -10.56 12.73 -9.65
C PHE A 74 -11.03 12.63 -11.10
N ASP A 75 -11.53 13.70 -11.71
CA ASP A 75 -12.01 13.69 -13.09
C ASP A 75 -10.86 13.50 -14.09
N GLU A 76 -9.69 14.11 -13.84
CA GLU A 76 -8.48 13.88 -14.61
C GLU A 76 -8.01 12.40 -14.46
N PHE A 77 -8.05 11.87 -13.24
CA PHE A 77 -7.73 10.47 -12.96
C PHE A 77 -8.70 9.51 -13.67
N ALA A 78 -10.01 9.72 -13.49
CA ALA A 78 -11.05 8.88 -14.10
C ALA A 78 -10.98 8.89 -15.63
N SER A 79 -10.54 10.00 -16.24
CA SER A 79 -10.36 10.15 -17.68
C SER A 79 -9.00 9.66 -18.19
N SER A 80 -8.06 9.35 -17.29
CA SER A 80 -6.71 8.91 -17.66
C SER A 80 -6.72 7.55 -18.35
N PRO A 81 -5.90 7.35 -19.39
CA PRO A 81 -5.67 6.03 -19.98
C PRO A 81 -5.01 5.06 -18.99
N TYR A 82 -4.36 5.57 -17.96
CA TYR A 82 -3.68 4.80 -16.92
C TYR A 82 -4.56 4.47 -15.70
N TYR A 83 -5.84 4.87 -15.71
CA TYR A 83 -6.78 4.66 -14.59
C TYR A 83 -6.74 3.23 -14.07
N THR A 84 -6.90 2.24 -14.96
CA THR A 84 -6.96 0.82 -14.58
C THR A 84 -5.66 0.34 -13.94
N ALA A 85 -4.51 0.81 -14.42
CA ALA A 85 -3.21 0.42 -13.88
C ALA A 85 -2.99 0.99 -12.46
N PHE A 86 -3.34 2.26 -12.24
CA PHE A 86 -3.28 2.86 -10.90
C PHE A 86 -4.29 2.26 -9.94
N VAL A 87 -5.51 1.93 -10.38
CA VAL A 87 -6.50 1.23 -9.55
C VAL A 87 -6.04 -0.19 -9.18
N LYS A 88 -5.40 -0.90 -10.12
CA LYS A 88 -4.77 -2.20 -9.85
C LYS A 88 -3.68 -2.07 -8.77
N PHE A 89 -2.82 -1.07 -8.86
CA PHE A 89 -1.82 -0.81 -7.84
C PHE A 89 -2.46 -0.37 -6.51
N GLY A 90 -3.53 0.42 -6.54
CA GLY A 90 -4.32 0.73 -5.36
C GLY A 90 -4.91 -0.50 -4.67
N SER A 91 -5.37 -1.49 -5.45
CA SER A 91 -5.80 -2.80 -4.90
C SER A 91 -4.63 -3.54 -4.25
N PHE A 92 -3.46 -3.53 -4.88
CA PHE A 92 -2.25 -4.11 -4.31
C PHE A 92 -1.89 -3.45 -2.97
N LEU A 93 -1.90 -2.11 -2.89
CA LEU A 93 -1.64 -1.38 -1.65
C LEU A 93 -2.62 -1.74 -0.53
N VAL A 94 -3.91 -1.85 -0.84
CA VAL A 94 -4.95 -2.21 0.15
C VAL A 94 -4.75 -3.64 0.66
N ASN A 95 -4.40 -4.58 -0.22
CA ASN A 95 -4.24 -5.99 0.13
C ASN A 95 -2.93 -6.26 0.88
N THR A 96 -1.82 -5.67 0.42
CA THR A 96 -0.50 -5.82 1.03
C THR A 96 -0.38 -5.03 2.33
N ASN A 97 -1.13 -3.92 2.47
CA ASN A 97 -1.08 -3.01 3.61
C ASN A 97 0.37 -2.64 4.01
N PRO A 98 1.15 -2.05 3.09
CA PRO A 98 2.59 -1.89 3.26
C PRO A 98 2.95 -1.00 4.46
N ILE A 99 4.09 -1.29 5.05
CA ILE A 99 4.68 -0.42 6.08
C ILE A 99 4.99 0.94 5.43
N TYR A 100 4.44 2.02 5.98
CA TYR A 100 4.53 3.38 5.43
C TYR A 100 4.11 3.46 3.96
N PRO A 101 2.80 3.33 3.63
CA PRO A 101 2.30 3.25 2.26
C PRO A 101 2.82 4.38 1.34
N GLU A 102 2.91 5.61 1.86
CA GLU A 102 3.42 6.75 1.09
C GLU A 102 4.89 6.60 0.71
N ARG A 103 5.72 6.07 1.62
CA ARG A 103 7.13 5.78 1.33
C ARG A 103 7.27 4.67 0.29
N PHE A 104 6.40 3.67 0.35
CA PHE A 104 6.39 2.60 -0.66
C PHE A 104 5.98 3.14 -2.03
N ILE A 105 4.96 4.00 -2.12
CA ILE A 105 4.57 4.70 -3.35
C ILE A 105 5.76 5.49 -3.91
N ASP A 106 6.45 6.26 -3.07
CA ASP A 106 7.63 7.05 -3.47
C ASP A 106 8.76 6.15 -3.97
N PHE A 107 9.02 5.04 -3.28
CA PHE A 107 10.03 4.06 -3.66
C PHE A 107 9.73 3.47 -5.05
N VAL A 108 8.50 3.03 -5.29
CA VAL A 108 8.07 2.45 -6.57
C VAL A 108 8.19 3.47 -7.70
N ILE A 109 7.76 4.71 -7.50
CA ILE A 109 7.87 5.76 -8.51
C ILE A 109 9.35 6.07 -8.83
N LYS A 110 10.19 6.17 -7.81
CA LYS A 110 11.62 6.48 -7.96
C LYS A 110 12.44 5.34 -8.55
N SER A 111 11.96 4.09 -8.44
CA SER A 111 12.64 2.93 -9.02
C SER A 111 12.73 2.95 -10.54
N GLY A 112 11.91 3.78 -11.21
CA GLY A 112 11.83 3.84 -12.68
C GLY A 112 11.22 2.60 -13.33
N ILE A 113 10.69 1.66 -12.56
CA ILE A 113 10.02 0.45 -13.05
C ILE A 113 8.71 0.85 -13.75
N LYS A 114 8.36 0.16 -14.83
CA LYS A 114 7.11 0.40 -15.56
C LYS A 114 5.90 0.11 -14.66
N LEU A 115 4.86 0.94 -14.77
CA LEU A 115 3.63 0.87 -13.98
C LEU A 115 3.00 -0.53 -13.93
N ASP A 116 3.03 -1.28 -15.03
CA ASP A 116 2.50 -2.64 -15.12
C ASP A 116 3.20 -3.65 -14.19
N HIS A 117 4.38 -3.31 -13.68
CA HIS A 117 5.19 -4.15 -12.80
C HIS A 117 5.16 -3.71 -11.32
N TRP A 118 4.41 -2.68 -10.98
CA TRP A 118 4.35 -2.14 -9.62
C TRP A 118 3.68 -3.07 -8.60
N CYS A 119 2.87 -4.03 -9.07
CA CYS A 119 2.17 -5.00 -8.22
C CYS A 119 2.95 -6.31 -8.06
N ARG A 120 4.27 -6.29 -8.15
CA ARG A 120 5.11 -7.49 -7.97
C ARG A 120 5.57 -7.59 -6.52
N ASP A 121 5.44 -8.79 -5.95
CA ASP A 121 5.86 -9.05 -4.57
C ASP A 121 7.36 -8.80 -4.38
N GLU A 122 8.20 -9.11 -5.39
CA GLU A 122 9.64 -8.87 -5.32
C GLU A 122 10.00 -7.38 -5.15
N LEU A 123 9.14 -6.49 -5.67
CA LEU A 123 9.32 -5.05 -5.51
C LEU A 123 9.03 -4.62 -4.07
N TYR A 124 8.02 -5.22 -3.45
CA TYR A 124 7.71 -5.00 -2.05
C TYR A 124 8.78 -5.60 -1.13
N ASP A 125 9.24 -6.82 -1.40
CA ASP A 125 10.34 -7.45 -0.67
C ASP A 125 11.62 -6.58 -0.68
N THR A 126 11.93 -5.98 -1.84
CA THR A 126 13.06 -5.05 -1.98
C THR A 126 12.84 -3.80 -1.13
N TYR A 127 11.65 -3.21 -1.17
CA TYR A 127 11.31 -2.05 -0.35
C TYR A 127 11.45 -2.34 1.14
N ILE A 128 10.92 -3.47 1.62
CA ILE A 128 11.02 -3.87 3.03
C ILE A 128 12.48 -4.06 3.44
N SER A 129 13.27 -4.75 2.61
CA SER A 129 14.69 -4.96 2.88
C SER A 129 15.48 -3.65 3.00
N GLU A 130 15.17 -2.65 2.17
CA GLU A 130 15.79 -1.31 2.26
C GLU A 130 15.27 -0.53 3.47
N LEU A 131 13.96 -0.51 3.69
CA LEU A 131 13.33 0.20 4.79
C LEU A 131 13.90 -0.23 6.14
N ILE A 132 13.93 -1.53 6.41
CA ILE A 132 14.40 -2.09 7.69
C ILE A 132 15.85 -1.68 7.98
N LYS A 133 16.68 -1.59 6.93
CA LYS A 133 18.08 -1.21 7.07
C LYS A 133 18.29 0.26 7.42
N ILE A 134 17.37 1.14 7.07
CA ILE A 134 17.54 2.61 7.23
C ILE A 134 16.60 3.23 8.26
N GLU A 135 15.52 2.54 8.66
CA GLU A 135 14.55 3.11 9.59
C GLU A 135 15.15 3.39 10.98
N PRO A 136 14.69 4.46 11.66
CA PRO A 136 15.04 4.72 13.06
C PRO A 136 14.54 3.63 14.00
N ALA A 137 15.23 3.41 15.11
CA ALA A 137 14.89 2.37 16.08
C ALA A 137 13.49 2.56 16.70
N ASP A 138 13.09 3.79 16.99
CA ASP A 138 11.81 4.12 17.62
C ASP A 138 10.60 3.63 16.81
N GLY A 139 10.53 3.93 15.52
CA GLY A 139 9.47 3.47 14.64
C GLY A 139 9.45 1.93 14.48
N ALA A 140 10.64 1.33 14.40
CA ALA A 140 10.82 -0.11 14.33
C ALA A 140 10.33 -0.82 15.61
N ILE A 141 10.63 -0.25 16.79
CA ILE A 141 10.20 -0.76 18.10
C ILE A 141 8.67 -0.70 18.21
N GLN A 142 8.07 0.46 17.93
CA GLN A 142 6.61 0.65 18.03
C GLN A 142 5.86 -0.36 17.14
N ARG A 143 6.30 -0.56 15.90
CA ARG A 143 5.72 -1.55 15.00
C ARG A 143 5.86 -2.97 15.55
N THR A 144 7.06 -3.32 16.04
CA THR A 144 7.31 -4.64 16.63
C THR A 144 6.40 -4.90 17.82
N ILE A 145 6.32 -3.97 18.77
CA ILE A 145 5.45 -4.09 19.95
C ILE A 145 3.99 -4.26 19.52
N LYS A 146 3.51 -3.45 18.58
CA LYS A 146 2.15 -3.62 18.04
C LYS A 146 1.90 -5.02 17.49
N THR A 147 2.82 -5.55 16.70
CA THR A 147 2.71 -6.92 16.15
C THR A 147 2.67 -7.98 17.26
N MET A 148 3.51 -7.82 18.29
CA MET A 148 3.51 -8.70 19.46
C MET A 148 2.19 -8.60 20.26
N MET A 149 1.61 -7.42 20.39
CA MET A 149 0.29 -7.23 21.02
C MET A 149 -0.84 -7.87 20.21
N ASP A 150 -0.86 -7.69 18.89
CA ASP A 150 -1.85 -8.32 17.99
C ASP A 150 -1.77 -9.86 18.05
N TRP A 151 -0.55 -10.41 18.18
CA TRP A 151 -0.34 -11.83 18.42
C TRP A 151 -0.88 -12.26 19.79
N ALA A 152 -0.60 -11.49 20.83
CA ALA A 152 -1.03 -11.76 22.21
C ALA A 152 -2.55 -11.86 22.34
N GLU A 153 -3.27 -10.92 21.72
CA GLU A 153 -4.75 -10.94 21.68
C GLU A 153 -5.27 -12.22 21.02
N SER A 154 -4.65 -12.63 19.93
CA SER A 154 -5.06 -13.83 19.17
C SER A 154 -4.73 -15.15 19.91
N ASN A 155 -3.78 -15.12 20.86
CA ASN A 155 -3.29 -16.32 21.55
C ASN A 155 -3.63 -16.34 23.07
N SER A 156 -4.31 -15.31 23.58
CA SER A 156 -4.61 -15.14 25.03
C SER A 156 -3.35 -15.25 25.88
N ALA A 157 -2.24 -14.66 25.45
CA ALA A 157 -0.93 -14.72 26.07
C ALA A 157 -0.38 -13.32 26.35
N PRO A 158 0.54 -13.12 27.31
CA PRO A 158 1.27 -11.86 27.45
C PRO A 158 2.11 -11.55 26.20
N TRP A 159 2.06 -10.32 25.71
CA TRP A 159 2.74 -9.91 24.48
C TRP A 159 4.27 -10.00 24.58
N GLU A 160 4.84 -9.79 25.77
CA GLU A 160 6.26 -9.91 26.07
C GLU A 160 6.80 -11.33 25.88
N HIS A 161 5.91 -12.33 25.86
CA HIS A 161 6.26 -13.72 25.62
C HIS A 161 6.28 -14.12 24.14
N TYR A 162 6.06 -13.18 23.21
CA TYR A 162 6.04 -13.47 21.78
C TYR A 162 7.21 -14.33 21.32
N PHE A 163 8.45 -13.90 21.57
CA PHE A 163 9.64 -14.64 21.10
C PHE A 163 9.78 -16.04 21.70
N GLN A 164 9.16 -16.29 22.85
CA GLN A 164 9.21 -17.58 23.52
C GLN A 164 8.21 -18.57 22.92
N TYR A 165 7.00 -18.12 22.60
CA TYR A 165 5.86 -18.98 22.28
C TYR A 165 5.29 -18.82 20.87
N VAL A 166 5.74 -17.84 20.10
CA VAL A 166 5.27 -17.68 18.72
C VAL A 166 5.59 -18.92 17.88
N ASN A 167 4.66 -19.29 17.01
CA ASN A 167 4.93 -20.29 15.97
C ASN A 167 6.06 -19.78 15.05
N LEU A 168 7.08 -20.61 14.80
CA LEU A 168 8.26 -20.16 14.05
C LEU A 168 7.95 -19.77 12.60
N ASN A 169 6.97 -20.41 11.94
CA ASN A 169 6.54 -19.99 10.61
C ASN A 169 5.91 -18.58 10.64
N ARG A 170 5.15 -18.29 11.68
CA ARG A 170 4.61 -16.93 11.90
C ARG A 170 5.74 -15.94 12.18
N ALA A 171 6.70 -16.27 13.03
CA ALA A 171 7.84 -15.40 13.29
C ALA A 171 8.68 -15.13 12.04
N THR A 172 8.91 -16.17 11.20
CA THR A 172 9.59 -16.06 9.91
C THR A 172 8.85 -15.07 8.99
N HIS A 173 7.53 -15.22 8.88
CA HIS A 173 6.69 -14.31 8.12
C HIS A 173 6.77 -12.87 8.68
N ASP A 174 6.58 -12.69 9.99
CA ASP A 174 6.55 -11.37 10.62
C ASP A 174 7.91 -10.64 10.49
N ILE A 175 9.04 -11.38 10.51
CA ILE A 175 10.38 -10.82 10.25
C ILE A 175 10.53 -10.47 8.75
N LYS A 176 10.13 -11.38 7.84
CA LYS A 176 10.21 -11.17 6.40
C LYS A 176 9.43 -9.93 5.97
N GLU A 177 8.22 -9.77 6.48
CA GLU A 177 7.36 -8.62 6.19
C GLU A 177 7.77 -7.35 6.96
N GLY A 178 8.85 -7.40 7.75
CA GLY A 178 9.33 -6.26 8.53
C GLY A 178 8.45 -5.87 9.72
N LEU A 179 7.46 -6.69 10.06
CA LEU A 179 6.56 -6.46 11.19
C LEU A 179 7.29 -6.63 12.52
N ILE A 180 8.22 -7.57 12.59
CA ILE A 180 9.15 -7.77 13.71
C ILE A 180 10.54 -7.29 13.28
N SER A 181 11.06 -6.29 13.96
CA SER A 181 12.32 -5.64 13.58
C SER A 181 13.54 -6.36 14.16
N PRO A 182 14.66 -6.42 13.40
CA PRO A 182 15.96 -6.85 13.92
C PRO A 182 16.48 -6.07 15.14
N TRP A 183 16.04 -4.82 15.31
CA TRP A 183 16.34 -4.05 16.52
C TRP A 183 15.90 -4.78 17.78
N MET A 184 14.72 -5.37 17.81
CA MET A 184 14.20 -6.12 18.96
C MET A 184 14.74 -7.55 19.01
N VAL A 185 14.76 -8.24 17.88
CA VAL A 185 15.21 -9.65 17.81
C VAL A 185 16.67 -9.79 18.25
N LEU A 186 17.55 -8.94 17.73
CA LEU A 186 19.00 -9.07 17.96
C LEU A 186 19.48 -8.44 19.27
N ASN A 187 18.67 -7.60 19.92
CA ASN A 187 19.01 -7.02 21.23
C ASN A 187 18.34 -7.73 22.40
N SER A 188 17.32 -8.60 22.20
CA SER A 188 16.72 -9.42 23.26
C SER A 188 17.36 -10.82 23.32
N LYS A 189 17.38 -11.41 24.53
CA LYS A 189 17.83 -12.78 24.72
C LYS A 189 16.83 -13.78 24.09
N SER A 190 15.54 -13.60 24.37
CA SER A 190 14.47 -14.45 23.83
C SER A 190 14.37 -14.40 22.30
N GLY A 191 14.61 -13.22 21.70
CA GLY A 191 14.67 -13.09 20.22
C GLY A 191 15.81 -13.90 19.63
N LYS A 192 17.00 -13.86 20.21
CA LYS A 192 18.14 -14.69 19.79
C LYS A 192 17.88 -16.19 19.99
N GLU A 193 17.24 -16.58 21.10
CA GLU A 193 16.86 -17.98 21.33
C GLU A 193 15.76 -18.43 20.34
N MET A 194 14.85 -17.55 19.94
CA MET A 194 13.89 -17.84 18.89
C MET A 194 14.58 -18.16 17.57
N LEU A 195 15.58 -17.36 17.16
CA LEU A 195 16.36 -17.62 15.94
C LEU A 195 17.07 -18.98 15.97
N LYS A 196 17.62 -19.40 17.13
CA LYS A 196 18.26 -20.70 17.28
C LYS A 196 17.30 -21.89 17.14
N ARG A 197 16.00 -21.68 17.32
CA ARG A 197 14.96 -22.69 17.15
C ARG A 197 14.45 -22.81 15.71
N MET A 198 14.78 -21.83 14.85
CA MET A 198 14.41 -21.85 13.44
C MET A 198 15.20 -22.93 12.69
N ASN A 199 14.57 -23.57 11.73
CA ASN A 199 15.23 -24.49 10.81
C ASN A 199 15.97 -23.73 9.68
N ASP A 200 16.73 -24.45 8.87
CA ASP A 200 17.57 -23.87 7.81
C ASP A 200 16.74 -23.09 6.78
N GLU A 201 15.56 -23.58 6.39
CA GLU A 201 14.66 -22.91 5.45
C GLU A 201 14.15 -21.58 6.02
N GLN A 202 13.75 -21.56 7.30
CA GLN A 202 13.31 -20.34 7.98
C GLN A 202 14.44 -19.33 8.12
N LEU A 203 15.66 -19.78 8.43
CA LEU A 203 16.85 -18.95 8.52
C LEU A 203 17.26 -18.40 7.15
N GLU A 204 17.11 -19.15 6.06
CA GLU A 204 17.35 -18.67 4.70
C GLU A 204 16.39 -17.50 4.34
N ILE A 205 15.13 -17.62 4.71
CA ILE A 205 14.11 -16.58 4.47
C ILE A 205 14.43 -15.30 5.24
N VAL A 206 14.77 -15.38 6.52
CA VAL A 206 14.99 -14.19 7.36
C VAL A 206 16.41 -13.66 7.31
N GLY A 207 17.38 -14.46 6.84
CA GLY A 207 18.80 -14.14 6.81
C GLY A 207 19.13 -12.77 6.17
N PRO A 208 18.57 -12.43 5.00
CA PRO A 208 18.82 -11.13 4.37
C PRO A 208 18.39 -9.91 5.21
N ILE A 209 17.44 -10.11 6.12
CA ILE A 209 16.88 -9.08 7.00
C ILE A 209 17.67 -8.97 8.30
N ILE A 210 18.06 -10.12 8.87
CA ILE A 210 18.73 -10.21 10.19
C ILE A 210 20.24 -10.43 10.08
N ASP A 211 20.90 -10.16 8.95
CA ASP A 211 22.34 -10.38 8.75
C ASP A 211 23.16 -9.85 9.92
N PRO A 212 23.81 -10.73 10.71
CA PRO A 212 24.53 -10.34 11.91
C PRO A 212 25.70 -9.39 11.62
N ASN A 213 26.34 -9.52 10.45
CA ASN A 213 27.46 -8.67 10.04
C ASN A 213 27.00 -7.24 9.76
N TYR A 214 25.85 -7.10 9.07
CA TYR A 214 25.26 -5.79 8.83
C TYR A 214 24.84 -5.15 10.16
N TRP A 215 24.05 -5.86 10.97
CA TRP A 215 23.47 -5.32 12.19
C TRP A 215 24.53 -5.03 13.28
N SER A 216 25.58 -5.83 13.38
CA SER A 216 26.70 -5.53 14.30
C SER A 216 27.36 -4.18 13.99
N ARG A 217 27.55 -3.87 12.69
CA ARG A 217 28.10 -2.58 12.27
C ARG A 217 27.13 -1.43 12.55
N ARG A 218 25.84 -1.63 12.24
CA ARG A 218 24.80 -0.64 12.47
C ARG A 218 24.64 -0.31 13.97
N PHE A 219 24.61 -1.31 14.83
CA PHE A 219 24.53 -1.10 16.29
C PHE A 219 25.73 -0.34 16.84
N LYS A 220 26.94 -0.61 16.34
CA LYS A 220 28.13 0.15 16.71
C LYS A 220 28.05 1.62 16.27
N SER A 221 27.42 1.91 15.14
CA SER A 221 27.27 3.28 14.63
C SER A 221 26.15 4.07 15.28
N LEU A 222 25.21 3.42 15.97
CA LEU A 222 23.99 4.01 16.57
C LEU A 222 23.84 3.58 18.04
N PRO A 223 24.81 3.89 18.93
CA PRO A 223 24.80 3.43 20.31
C PRO A 223 23.60 3.96 21.12
N ALA A 224 23.14 5.19 20.86
CA ALA A 224 21.96 5.76 21.52
C ALA A 224 20.68 4.97 21.19
N ASP A 225 20.51 4.57 19.92
CA ASP A 225 19.37 3.75 19.52
C ASP A 225 19.42 2.35 20.15
N VAL A 226 20.63 1.78 20.30
CA VAL A 226 20.79 0.49 20.98
C VAL A 226 20.40 0.58 22.45
N GLU A 227 20.78 1.64 23.17
CA GLU A 227 20.38 1.84 24.55
C GLU A 227 18.85 2.04 24.68
N LEU A 228 18.24 2.84 23.79
CA LEU A 228 16.79 2.97 23.74
C LEU A 228 16.09 1.58 23.60
N VAL A 229 16.58 0.75 22.67
CA VAL A 229 16.02 -0.61 22.45
C VAL A 229 16.18 -1.46 23.70
N LYS A 230 17.34 -1.43 24.36
CA LYS A 230 17.60 -2.19 25.59
C LYS A 230 16.71 -1.75 26.77
N ASP A 231 16.50 -0.44 26.90
CA ASP A 231 15.60 0.10 27.92
C ASP A 231 14.17 -0.38 27.71
N VAL A 232 13.67 -0.33 26.46
CA VAL A 232 12.34 -0.87 26.12
C VAL A 232 12.25 -2.37 26.40
N ILE A 233 13.25 -3.17 26.01
CA ILE A 233 13.29 -4.62 26.27
C ILE A 233 13.24 -4.89 27.78
N LYS A 234 13.97 -4.12 28.58
CA LYS A 234 14.01 -4.26 30.04
C LYS A 234 12.70 -3.87 30.68
N GLU A 235 12.13 -2.72 30.34
CA GLU A 235 10.85 -2.23 30.85
C GLU A 235 9.70 -3.18 30.48
N ALA A 236 9.69 -3.68 29.26
CA ALA A 236 8.71 -4.63 28.75
C ALA A 236 8.94 -6.08 29.22
N LYS A 237 10.02 -6.35 29.98
CA LYS A 237 10.39 -7.69 30.45
C LYS A 237 10.53 -8.74 29.33
N ILE A 238 10.94 -8.32 28.15
CA ILE A 238 11.26 -9.20 27.01
C ILE A 238 12.66 -9.80 27.26
N LEU A 239 12.72 -10.85 28.07
CA LEU A 239 13.98 -11.45 28.55
C LEU A 239 14.51 -12.53 27.65
#